data_19e8c3a37866b2940b3c18337fdc7c30
#
_entry.id   19e8c3a37866b2940b3c18337fdc7c30
#
_cell.length_a   1.000
_cell.length_b   1.000
_cell.length_c   1.000
_cell.angle_alpha   90.00
_cell.angle_beta   90.00
_cell.angle_gamma   90.00
#
_symmetry.space_group_name_H-M   'P 1'
#
loop_
_entity.id
_entity.type
_entity.pdbx_description
1 polymer ?
#
loop_
_entity_poly.entity_id
_entity_poly.type
_entity_poly.pdbx_seq_one_letter_code
_entity_poly.pdbx_strand_id
1 'polypeptide(L)'
;RDTDLAFRYGGEEFVVLLPETAGPEAMRQAERVREAFSQRTAGAQGAGQTLSMGVAQYVQAESLRDFIHRADQAMYRAKDSGKNCCLLAE
;
A
#
# COMPACT_ATOMS: atom_id res chain seq x y z
N ARG A 1 -12.47 -7.52 -3.07
CA ARG A 1 -13.81 -7.45 -2.47
C ARG A 1 -14.58 -6.27 -3.03
N ASP A 2 -15.89 -6.31 -2.93
CA ASP A 2 -16.75 -5.25 -3.47
C ASP A 2 -16.52 -3.90 -2.80
N THR A 3 -16.08 -3.92 -1.54
CA THR A 3 -15.84 -2.69 -0.78
C THR A 3 -14.41 -2.19 -0.89
N ASP A 4 -13.54 -2.94 -1.55
CA ASP A 4 -12.15 -2.54 -1.68
C ASP A 4 -12.00 -1.55 -2.83
N LEU A 5 -11.22 -0.52 -2.59
CA LEU A 5 -10.96 0.52 -3.58
C LEU A 5 -9.47 0.62 -3.81
N ALA A 6 -9.09 0.71 -5.07
CA ALA A 6 -7.69 0.91 -5.43
C ALA A 6 -7.59 2.02 -6.47
N PHE A 7 -6.69 2.95 -6.24
CA PHE A 7 -6.46 4.02 -7.21
C PHE A 7 -5.02 4.48 -7.19
N ARG A 8 -4.59 5.01 -8.31
CA ARG A 8 -3.24 5.52 -8.45
C ARG A 8 -3.15 6.91 -7.80
N TYR A 9 -2.14 7.09 -6.99
CA TYR A 9 -1.94 8.33 -6.25
C TYR A 9 -0.58 8.91 -6.63
N GLY A 10 -0.45 9.34 -7.88
CA GLY A 10 0.77 9.96 -8.39
C GLY A 10 1.86 8.96 -8.75
N GLY A 11 2.48 9.11 -9.89
CA GLY A 11 3.64 8.31 -10.29
C GLY A 11 3.51 6.81 -10.05
N GLU A 12 4.39 6.29 -9.19
CA GLU A 12 4.43 4.87 -8.80
C GLU A 12 3.62 4.59 -7.54
N GLU A 13 2.88 5.56 -7.07
CA GLU A 13 2.20 5.49 -5.79
C GLU A 13 0.77 4.99 -5.98
N PHE A 14 0.38 4.02 -5.16
CA PHE A 14 -0.96 3.46 -5.18
C PHE A 14 -1.55 3.50 -3.78
N VAL A 15 -2.83 3.78 -3.71
CA VAL A 15 -3.58 3.71 -2.47
C VAL A 15 -4.63 2.63 -2.63
N VAL A 16 -4.68 1.72 -1.69
CA VAL A 16 -5.70 0.67 -1.65
C VAL A 16 -6.42 0.79 -0.31
N LEU A 17 -7.72 0.92 -0.36
CA LEU A 17 -8.55 1.04 0.83
C LEU A 17 -9.30 -0.26 1.05
N LEU A 18 -9.12 -0.84 2.22
CA LEU A 18 -9.75 -2.10 2.61
C LEU A 18 -10.55 -1.84 3.90
N PRO A 19 -11.73 -1.21 3.80
CA PRO A 19 -12.41 -0.68 4.98
C PRO A 19 -12.78 -1.70 6.04
N GLU A 20 -12.98 -2.95 5.63
CA GLU A 20 -13.38 -4.01 6.57
C GLU A 20 -12.25 -4.96 6.91
N THR A 21 -11.02 -4.57 6.61
CA THR A 21 -9.86 -5.44 6.82
C THR A 21 -9.00 -4.88 7.94
N ALA A 22 -8.72 -5.70 8.93
CA ALA A 22 -7.83 -5.32 10.02
C ALA A 22 -6.40 -5.10 9.53
N GLY A 23 -5.65 -4.27 10.25
CA GLY A 23 -4.31 -3.89 9.85
C GLY A 23 -3.38 -5.05 9.51
N PRO A 24 -3.23 -6.07 10.37
CA PRO A 24 -2.34 -7.19 10.06
C PRO A 24 -2.74 -7.95 8.80
N GLU A 25 -4.05 -8.12 8.55
CA GLU A 25 -4.50 -8.79 7.34
C GLU A 25 -4.27 -7.91 6.12
N ALA A 26 -4.50 -6.62 6.25
CA ALA A 26 -4.24 -5.68 5.17
C ALA A 26 -2.75 -5.67 4.82
N MET A 27 -1.88 -5.76 5.81
CA MET A 27 -0.45 -5.85 5.59
C MET A 27 -0.06 -7.11 4.82
N ARG A 28 -0.67 -8.24 5.13
CA ARG A 28 -0.41 -9.47 4.40
C ARG A 28 -0.82 -9.35 2.94
N GLN A 29 -1.97 -8.73 2.69
CA GLN A 29 -2.43 -8.52 1.33
C GLN A 29 -1.52 -7.55 0.59
N ALA A 30 -1.09 -6.49 1.24
CA ALA A 30 -0.17 -5.53 0.64
C ALA A 30 1.16 -6.17 0.28
N GLU A 31 1.69 -7.03 1.15
CA GLU A 31 2.93 -7.74 0.87
C GLU A 31 2.80 -8.66 -0.33
N ARG A 32 1.67 -9.34 -0.48
CA ARG A 32 1.43 -10.18 -1.66
C ARG A 32 1.42 -9.35 -2.94
N VAL A 33 0.78 -8.18 -2.89
CA VAL A 33 0.73 -7.30 -4.05
C VAL A 33 2.13 -6.82 -4.39
N ARG A 34 2.90 -6.41 -3.39
CA ARG A 34 4.26 -5.93 -3.60
C ARG A 34 5.14 -6.99 -4.24
N GLU A 35 5.09 -8.22 -3.72
CA GLU A 35 5.88 -9.31 -4.26
C GLU A 35 5.44 -9.69 -5.67
N ALA A 36 4.14 -9.77 -5.89
CA ALA A 36 3.60 -10.12 -7.21
C ALA A 36 3.98 -9.07 -8.25
N PHE A 37 3.95 -7.79 -7.88
CA PHE A 37 4.32 -6.72 -8.78
C PHE A 37 5.78 -6.82 -9.19
N SER A 38 6.65 -7.06 -8.22
CA SER A 38 8.08 -7.22 -8.48
C SER A 38 8.34 -8.41 -9.42
N GLN A 39 7.68 -9.53 -9.17
CA GLN A 39 7.86 -10.72 -9.99
C GLN A 39 7.33 -10.54 -11.40
N ARG A 40 6.16 -9.90 -11.55
CA ARG A 40 5.55 -9.72 -12.85
C ARG A 40 6.26 -8.70 -13.72
N THR A 41 6.96 -7.77 -13.12
CA THR A 41 7.70 -6.77 -13.86
C THR A 41 9.15 -7.20 -14.08
N ALA A 42 9.59 -8.29 -13.46
CA ALA A 42 10.90 -8.85 -13.73
C ALA A 42 10.89 -9.46 -15.13
N GLY A 43 11.94 -9.19 -15.88
CA GLY A 43 12.03 -9.67 -17.25
C GLY A 43 13.45 -10.01 -17.63
N ALA A 44 13.66 -10.24 -18.92
CA ALA A 44 14.98 -10.61 -19.44
C ALA A 44 16.03 -9.54 -19.18
N GLN A 45 15.61 -8.33 -18.86
CA GLN A 45 16.51 -7.20 -18.65
C GLN A 45 16.88 -6.95 -17.20
N GLY A 46 16.46 -7.83 -16.29
CA GLY A 46 16.90 -7.73 -14.91
C GLY A 46 15.78 -7.69 -13.90
N ALA A 47 16.01 -7.00 -12.78
CA ALA A 47 15.08 -6.96 -11.66
C ALA A 47 13.77 -6.30 -12.03
N GLY A 48 12.70 -6.74 -11.40
CA GLY A 48 11.40 -6.13 -11.56
C GLY A 48 11.32 -4.78 -10.87
N GLN A 49 10.22 -4.08 -11.13
CA GLN A 49 9.93 -2.83 -10.44
C GLN A 49 9.41 -3.12 -9.04
N THR A 50 9.55 -2.16 -8.15
CA THR A 50 9.13 -2.33 -6.76
C THR A 50 8.06 -1.31 -6.40
N LEU A 51 7.32 -1.62 -5.32
CA LEU A 51 6.32 -0.74 -4.77
C LEU A 51 6.69 -0.37 -3.35
N SER A 52 6.43 0.88 -2.99
CA SER A 52 6.45 1.33 -1.60
C SER A 52 5.00 1.59 -1.22
N MET A 53 4.54 0.96 -0.16
CA MET A 53 3.12 0.95 0.18
C MET A 53 2.89 1.38 1.61
N GLY A 54 1.88 2.20 1.79
CA GLY A 54 1.37 2.53 3.11
C GLY A 54 0.04 1.84 3.32
N VAL A 55 -0.17 1.30 4.50
CA VAL A 55 -1.38 0.59 4.85
C VAL A 55 -1.98 1.23 6.09
N ALA A 56 -3.27 1.44 6.10
CA ALA A 56 -3.95 2.00 7.26
C ALA A 56 -5.25 1.25 7.52
N GLN A 57 -5.49 0.94 8.77
CA GLN A 57 -6.77 0.40 9.21
C GLN A 57 -7.70 1.56 9.52
N TYR A 58 -8.96 1.48 9.07
CA TYR A 58 -9.93 2.54 9.33
C TYR A 58 -10.19 2.67 10.83
N VAL A 59 -10.18 3.90 11.30
CA VAL A 59 -10.55 4.22 12.68
C VAL A 59 -11.94 4.82 12.68
N GLN A 60 -12.79 4.34 13.58
CA GLN A 60 -14.19 4.77 13.66
C GLN A 60 -14.27 6.29 13.72
N ALA A 61 -15.21 6.85 12.99
CA ALA A 61 -15.50 8.28 12.91
C ALA A 61 -14.42 9.11 12.21
N GLU A 62 -13.37 8.48 11.71
CA GLU A 62 -12.38 9.18 10.92
C GLU A 62 -12.95 9.48 9.53
N SER A 63 -12.62 10.64 8.97
CA SER A 63 -13.03 10.97 7.61
C SER A 63 -12.25 10.13 6.60
N LEU A 64 -12.81 9.97 5.40
CA LEU A 64 -12.10 9.31 4.32
C LEU A 64 -10.79 10.04 4.03
N ARG A 65 -10.80 11.36 4.07
CA ARG A 65 -9.61 12.16 3.84
C ARG A 65 -8.51 11.84 4.85
N ASP A 66 -8.84 11.74 6.13
CA ASP A 66 -7.88 11.44 7.18
C ASP A 66 -7.36 10.01 7.06
N PHE A 67 -8.24 9.09 6.70
CA PHE A 67 -7.88 7.70 6.47
C PHE A 67 -6.83 7.59 5.35
N ILE A 68 -7.11 8.21 4.21
CA ILE A 68 -6.18 8.22 3.07
C ILE A 68 -4.87 8.90 3.47
N HIS A 69 -4.95 10.00 4.20
CA HIS A 69 -3.77 10.74 4.63
C HIS A 69 -2.84 9.89 5.49
N ARG A 70 -3.40 9.09 6.40
CA ARG A 70 -2.58 8.20 7.23
C ARG A 70 -1.88 7.13 6.39
N ALA A 71 -2.58 6.55 5.43
CA ALA A 71 -1.96 5.58 4.54
C ALA A 71 -0.86 6.23 3.69
N ASP A 72 -1.10 7.44 3.23
CA ASP A 72 -0.14 8.21 2.44
C ASP A 72 1.13 8.51 3.23
N GLN A 73 0.99 8.90 4.49
CA GLN A 73 2.14 9.15 5.35
C GLN A 73 2.96 7.88 5.57
N ALA A 74 2.28 6.73 5.75
CA ALA A 74 2.97 5.46 5.89
C ALA A 74 3.72 5.09 4.61
N MET A 75 3.15 5.41 3.46
CA MET A 75 3.80 5.18 2.17
C MET A 75 5.09 6.02 2.06
N TYR A 76 5.04 7.28 2.45
CA TYR A 76 6.24 8.10 2.42
C TYR A 76 7.32 7.58 3.36
N ARG A 77 6.93 7.07 4.53
CA ARG A 77 7.90 6.44 5.42
C ARG A 77 8.50 5.18 4.79
N ALA A 78 7.70 4.42 4.05
CA ALA A 78 8.21 3.26 3.33
C ALA A 78 9.26 3.67 2.29
N LYS A 79 9.03 4.76 1.58
CA LYS A 79 9.99 5.28 0.62
C LYS A 79 11.28 5.74 1.31
N ASP A 80 11.14 6.43 2.44
CA ASP A 80 12.30 6.90 3.20
C ASP A 80 13.09 5.76 3.84
N SER A 81 12.42 4.64 4.10
CA SER A 81 13.07 3.47 4.71
C SER A 81 13.80 2.58 3.72
N GLY A 82 13.94 3.02 2.46
CA GLY A 82 14.67 2.26 1.47
C GLY A 82 13.81 1.72 0.34
N LYS A 83 12.53 2.06 0.34
CA LYS A 83 11.57 1.61 -0.69
C LYS A 83 11.35 0.10 -0.64
N ASN A 84 10.54 -0.40 -1.55
CA ASN A 84 10.24 -1.83 -1.69
C ASN A 84 9.79 -2.46 -0.37
N CYS A 85 8.83 -1.82 0.28
CA CYS A 85 8.28 -2.34 1.54
C CYS A 85 6.89 -1.78 1.77
N CYS A 86 6.19 -2.41 2.71
CA CYS A 86 4.89 -1.96 3.17
C CYS A 86 5.01 -1.53 4.63
N LEU A 87 4.43 -0.42 5.00
CA LEU A 87 4.38 0.03 6.39
C LEU A 87 2.94 0.31 6.80
N LEU A 88 2.62 -0.09 8.02
CA LEU A 88 1.29 0.16 8.59
C LEU A 88 1.27 1.52 9.27
N ALA A 89 0.22 2.28 9.00
CA ALA A 89 0.02 3.58 9.64
C ALA A 89 -0.27 3.38 11.14
N GLU A 90 0.25 4.28 11.94
CA GLU A 90 0.01 4.29 13.37
C GLU A 90 -1.39 4.79 13.69
#